data_46bfadd0e4db7146e8be3d654e573206
#
_entry.id   46bfadd0e4db7146e8be3d654e573206
#
_cell.length_a   1.000
_cell.length_b   1.000
_cell.length_c   1.000
_cell.angle_alpha   90.00
_cell.angle_beta   90.00
_cell.angle_gamma   90.00
#
_symmetry.space_group_name_H-M   'P 1'
#
loop_
_entity.id
_entity.type
_entity.pdbx_description
1 polymer ?
#
loop_
_entity_poly.entity_id
_entity_poly.type
_entity_poly.pdbx_seq_one_letter_code
_entity_poly.pdbx_strand_id
1 'polypeptide(L)'
;MVERGTMGELGDIGSRLREEREAAGISQRELARRLGVSASLISQIESGQSKPSVSTLYAIVTELGVSLDYVFRVHEDELEVARAVGAESEGDIVSRPVVHPEERHTVELDSGVVWERLTSHLHEDVDFLHVIYDVGGSSSPEERLMRHPGREYGYVLSGRLGVQLGFERHELAAGDSIAFDSTMPHRLWNLGDEAVHGIWFVVGRDGTSSHTPGG
;
A
#
# COMPACT_ATOMS: atom_id res chain seq x y z
N MET A 1 0.55 22.62 15.88
CA MET A 1 -0.75 22.13 15.41
C MET A 1 -0.78 22.47 13.94
N VAL A 2 -0.32 21.53 13.11
CA VAL A 2 -0.25 21.69 11.67
C VAL A 2 -1.56 21.11 11.13
N GLU A 3 -2.37 21.93 10.50
CA GLU A 3 -3.55 21.47 9.77
C GLU A 3 -3.06 20.57 8.62
N ARG A 4 -3.41 19.30 8.69
CA ARG A 4 -3.25 18.37 7.57
C ARG A 4 -4.28 18.76 6.52
N GLY A 5 -3.83 19.44 5.48
CA GLY A 5 -4.62 19.70 4.30
C GLY A 5 -4.87 18.38 3.59
N THR A 6 -6.13 17.96 3.53
CA THR A 6 -6.48 16.78 2.73
C THR A 6 -7.98 16.70 2.52
N MET A 7 -8.44 17.10 1.38
CA MET A 7 -9.76 16.72 0.86
C MET A 7 -9.71 16.14 -0.58
N GLY A 8 -8.50 15.97 -1.17
CA GLY A 8 -8.31 15.51 -2.56
C GLY A 8 -8.04 14.00 -2.72
N GLU A 9 -7.47 13.35 -1.72
CA GLU A 9 -6.83 12.04 -1.91
C GLU A 9 -7.76 10.81 -1.85
N LEU A 10 -8.88 10.88 -1.15
CA LEU A 10 -9.78 9.72 -0.96
C LEU A 10 -10.62 9.37 -2.19
N GLY A 11 -11.07 10.39 -2.94
CA GLY A 11 -11.84 10.18 -4.17
C GLY A 11 -11.02 9.55 -5.28
N ASP A 12 -9.73 9.75 -5.24
CA ASP A 12 -8.78 9.34 -6.27
C ASP A 12 -8.50 7.82 -6.26
N ILE A 13 -8.22 7.21 -5.10
CA ILE A 13 -7.98 5.75 -5.01
C ILE A 13 -9.20 4.97 -5.45
N GLY A 14 -10.38 5.36 -4.99
CA GLY A 14 -11.62 4.67 -5.32
C GLY A 14 -11.94 4.72 -6.80
N SER A 15 -11.78 5.88 -7.45
CA SER A 15 -12.00 6.06 -8.88
C SER A 15 -11.05 5.22 -9.71
N ARG A 16 -9.76 5.16 -9.34
CA ARG A 16 -8.75 4.34 -10.01
C ARG A 16 -9.05 2.85 -9.92
N LEU A 17 -9.37 2.37 -8.72
CA LEU A 17 -9.75 0.97 -8.54
C LEU A 17 -10.98 0.61 -9.39
N ARG A 18 -11.92 1.55 -9.52
CA ARG A 18 -13.08 1.40 -10.39
C ARG A 18 -12.69 1.32 -11.86
N GLU A 19 -11.83 2.21 -12.34
CA GLU A 19 -11.34 2.23 -13.72
C GLU A 19 -10.67 0.91 -14.10
N GLU A 20 -9.78 0.39 -13.25
CA GLU A 20 -9.11 -0.89 -13.48
C GLU A 20 -10.08 -2.06 -13.46
N ARG A 21 -11.04 -2.07 -12.54
CA ARG A 21 -12.08 -3.10 -12.52
C ARG A 21 -12.93 -3.07 -13.79
N GLU A 22 -13.29 -1.88 -14.27
CA GLU A 22 -14.07 -1.70 -15.51
C GLU A 22 -13.23 -2.10 -16.74
N ALA A 23 -11.96 -1.75 -16.79
CA ALA A 23 -11.03 -2.17 -17.83
C ALA A 23 -10.87 -3.69 -17.88
N ALA A 24 -10.83 -4.36 -16.71
CA ALA A 24 -10.84 -5.82 -16.60
C ALA A 24 -12.20 -6.46 -16.94
N GLY A 25 -13.26 -5.67 -17.22
CA GLY A 25 -14.59 -6.18 -17.54
C GLY A 25 -15.32 -6.85 -16.35
N ILE A 26 -14.91 -6.56 -15.12
CA ILE A 26 -15.41 -7.18 -13.89
C ILE A 26 -16.47 -6.28 -13.25
N SER A 27 -17.66 -6.83 -12.92
CA SER A 27 -18.67 -6.08 -12.16
C SER A 27 -18.30 -5.97 -10.67
N GLN A 28 -18.79 -4.94 -9.97
CA GLN A 28 -18.62 -4.80 -8.51
C GLN A 28 -19.05 -6.06 -7.75
N ARG A 29 -20.16 -6.69 -8.17
CA ARG A 29 -20.66 -7.93 -7.57
C ARG A 29 -19.72 -9.10 -7.78
N GLU A 30 -19.14 -9.21 -8.97
CA GLU A 30 -18.19 -10.27 -9.29
C GLU A 30 -16.88 -10.07 -8.53
N LEU A 31 -16.34 -8.84 -8.48
CA LEU A 31 -15.16 -8.54 -7.68
C LEU A 31 -15.40 -8.87 -6.21
N ALA A 32 -16.51 -8.41 -5.63
CA ALA A 32 -16.89 -8.69 -4.26
C ALA A 32 -16.97 -10.19 -3.96
N ARG A 33 -17.58 -10.96 -4.88
CA ARG A 33 -17.67 -12.43 -4.78
C ARG A 33 -16.30 -13.09 -4.74
N ARG A 34 -15.38 -12.67 -5.62
CA ARG A 34 -14.01 -13.21 -5.68
C ARG A 34 -13.20 -12.89 -4.42
N LEU A 35 -13.39 -11.71 -3.88
CA LEU A 35 -12.70 -11.24 -2.66
C LEU A 35 -13.37 -11.73 -1.36
N GLY A 36 -14.57 -12.30 -1.43
CA GLY A 36 -15.32 -12.72 -0.24
C GLY A 36 -15.80 -11.55 0.63
N VAL A 37 -16.11 -10.39 0.01
CA VAL A 37 -16.62 -9.19 0.66
C VAL A 37 -18.01 -8.82 0.11
N SER A 38 -18.68 -7.83 0.71
CA SER A 38 -19.96 -7.36 0.18
C SER A 38 -19.79 -6.46 -1.04
N ALA A 39 -20.74 -6.51 -1.99
CA ALA A 39 -20.74 -5.59 -3.13
C ALA A 39 -20.92 -4.12 -2.68
N SER A 40 -21.58 -3.89 -1.55
CA SER A 40 -21.71 -2.57 -0.95
C SER A 40 -20.35 -2.00 -0.53
N LEU A 41 -19.46 -2.82 0.04
CA LEU A 41 -18.12 -2.39 0.41
C LEU A 41 -17.33 -1.94 -0.82
N ILE A 42 -17.34 -2.74 -1.91
CA ILE A 42 -16.66 -2.36 -3.16
C ILE A 42 -17.22 -1.04 -3.69
N SER A 43 -18.56 -0.89 -3.72
CA SER A 43 -19.20 0.35 -4.17
C SER A 43 -18.83 1.56 -3.31
N GLN A 44 -18.74 1.40 -1.99
CA GLN A 44 -18.34 2.46 -1.07
C GLN A 44 -16.86 2.85 -1.22
N ILE A 45 -15.99 1.87 -1.45
CA ILE A 45 -14.57 2.14 -1.73
C ILE A 45 -14.43 2.90 -3.05
N GLU A 46 -15.05 2.42 -4.12
CA GLU A 46 -14.97 3.04 -5.45
C GLU A 46 -15.60 4.45 -5.51
N SER A 47 -16.54 4.75 -4.64
CA SER A 47 -17.16 6.09 -4.52
C SER A 47 -16.48 7.00 -3.51
N GLY A 48 -15.39 6.56 -2.86
CA GLY A 48 -14.69 7.31 -1.82
C GLY A 48 -15.47 7.46 -0.51
N GLN A 49 -16.58 6.74 -0.34
CA GLN A 49 -17.38 6.77 0.90
C GLN A 49 -16.74 5.96 2.04
N SER A 50 -15.86 5.02 1.70
CA SER A 50 -15.14 4.19 2.66
C SER A 50 -13.71 3.97 2.19
N LYS A 51 -12.76 3.99 3.12
CA LYS A 51 -11.37 3.60 2.85
C LYS A 51 -11.26 2.08 2.86
N PRO A 52 -10.46 1.47 1.99
CA PRO A 52 -10.15 0.05 2.14
C PRO A 52 -9.21 -0.18 3.33
N SER A 53 -9.29 -1.33 3.98
CA SER A 53 -8.20 -1.80 4.84
C SER A 53 -7.00 -2.23 4.00
N VAL A 54 -5.81 -2.37 4.61
CA VAL A 54 -4.60 -2.89 3.94
C VAL A 54 -4.91 -4.20 3.20
N SER A 55 -5.50 -5.16 3.91
CA SER A 55 -5.83 -6.48 3.33
C SER A 55 -6.86 -6.40 2.20
N THR A 56 -7.82 -5.49 2.28
CA THR A 56 -8.81 -5.28 1.21
C THR A 56 -8.17 -4.66 -0.02
N LEU A 57 -7.33 -3.65 0.16
CA LEU A 57 -6.61 -3.02 -0.94
C LEU A 57 -5.71 -4.02 -1.68
N TYR A 58 -4.89 -4.78 -0.93
CA TYR A 58 -4.07 -5.84 -1.51
C TYR A 58 -4.88 -6.88 -2.27
N ALA A 59 -6.02 -7.30 -1.71
CA ALA A 59 -6.89 -8.26 -2.39
C ALA A 59 -7.46 -7.70 -3.70
N ILE A 60 -7.87 -6.42 -3.73
CA ILE A 60 -8.39 -5.77 -4.95
C ILE A 60 -7.30 -5.67 -6.01
N VAL A 61 -6.13 -5.11 -5.70
CA VAL A 61 -5.05 -4.91 -6.68
C VAL A 61 -4.52 -6.25 -7.22
N THR A 62 -4.42 -7.28 -6.36
CA THR A 62 -4.03 -8.64 -6.77
C THR A 62 -5.05 -9.25 -7.72
N GLU A 63 -6.35 -9.14 -7.42
CA GLU A 63 -7.42 -9.70 -8.26
C GLU A 63 -7.51 -8.99 -9.62
N LEU A 64 -7.24 -7.70 -9.65
CA LEU A 64 -7.24 -6.90 -10.87
C LEU A 64 -5.92 -7.04 -11.67
N GLY A 65 -4.88 -7.62 -11.07
CA GLY A 65 -3.56 -7.76 -11.70
C GLY A 65 -2.83 -6.43 -11.85
N VAL A 66 -3.12 -5.45 -10.99
CA VAL A 66 -2.47 -4.14 -11.00
C VAL A 66 -1.46 -4.01 -9.86
N SER A 67 -0.42 -3.22 -10.08
CA SER A 67 0.57 -2.90 -9.04
C SER A 67 -0.06 -2.05 -7.94
N LEU A 68 0.41 -2.22 -6.69
CA LEU A 68 0.03 -1.32 -5.59
C LEU A 68 0.48 0.12 -5.88
N ASP A 69 1.55 0.31 -6.61
CA ASP A 69 2.02 1.61 -7.07
C ASP A 69 0.96 2.39 -7.85
N TYR A 70 0.04 1.66 -8.51
CA TYR A 70 -1.11 2.27 -9.18
C TYR A 70 -1.96 3.13 -8.22
N VAL A 71 -2.05 2.72 -6.96
CA VAL A 71 -2.78 3.45 -5.92
C VAL A 71 -2.14 4.81 -5.59
N PHE A 72 -0.82 4.92 -5.81
CA PHE A 72 -0.07 6.17 -5.59
C PHE A 72 0.08 7.03 -6.85
N ARG A 73 -0.50 6.66 -8.00
CA ARG A 73 -0.44 7.49 -9.22
C ARG A 73 -1.19 8.80 -8.99
N VAL A 74 -0.68 9.86 -9.56
CA VAL A 74 -1.34 11.15 -9.66
C VAL A 74 -2.22 11.15 -10.91
N HIS A 75 -3.38 11.82 -10.89
CA HIS A 75 -4.23 11.94 -12.09
C HIS A 75 -3.45 12.50 -13.28
N GLU A 76 -3.79 12.05 -14.51
CA GLU A 76 -3.17 12.54 -15.76
C GLU A 76 -3.28 14.06 -15.89
N ASP A 77 -4.32 14.68 -15.35
CA ASP A 77 -4.50 16.14 -15.31
C ASP A 77 -3.43 16.85 -14.48
N GLU A 78 -2.97 16.24 -13.39
CA GLU A 78 -1.85 16.77 -12.58
C GLU A 78 -0.50 16.49 -13.26
N LEU A 79 -0.39 15.41 -14.04
CA LEU A 79 0.76 15.13 -14.91
C LEU A 79 0.82 16.12 -16.07
N GLU A 80 -0.30 16.55 -16.66
CA GLU A 80 -0.34 17.63 -17.66
C GLU A 80 0.10 18.96 -17.07
N VAL A 81 -0.35 19.30 -15.86
CA VAL A 81 0.12 20.49 -15.15
C VAL A 81 1.61 20.38 -14.83
N ALA A 82 2.09 19.24 -14.36
CA ALA A 82 3.50 19.01 -14.11
C ALA A 82 4.34 19.07 -15.39
N ARG A 83 3.85 18.51 -16.51
CA ARG A 83 4.46 18.61 -17.85
C ARG A 83 4.46 20.06 -18.37
N ALA A 84 3.36 20.81 -18.16
CA ALA A 84 3.26 22.22 -18.57
C ALA A 84 4.21 23.13 -17.78
N VAL A 85 4.63 22.75 -16.57
CA VAL A 85 5.63 23.46 -15.75
C VAL A 85 7.05 22.92 -15.97
N GLY A 86 7.28 22.04 -16.97
CA GLY A 86 8.62 21.53 -17.33
C GLY A 86 9.09 20.34 -16.49
N ALA A 87 8.17 19.63 -15.82
CA ALA A 87 8.48 18.35 -15.17
C ALA A 87 8.54 17.25 -16.24
N GLU A 88 9.72 16.67 -16.43
CA GLU A 88 10.02 15.68 -17.47
C GLU A 88 9.37 14.31 -17.16
N SER A 89 9.17 13.55 -18.20
CA SER A 89 8.42 12.29 -18.31
C SER A 89 8.91 11.13 -17.44
N GLU A 90 8.00 10.17 -17.21
CA GLU A 90 8.26 8.83 -16.68
C GLU A 90 9.57 8.23 -17.20
N GLY A 91 10.52 7.97 -16.32
CA GLY A 91 11.74 7.24 -16.66
C GLY A 91 13.01 7.72 -15.98
N ASP A 92 12.99 8.82 -15.26
CA ASP A 92 14.22 9.41 -14.76
C ASP A 92 14.27 9.52 -13.24
N ILE A 93 14.67 8.41 -12.57
CA ILE A 93 15.11 8.41 -11.15
C ILE A 93 16.17 9.51 -10.92
N VAL A 94 16.84 9.93 -11.99
CA VAL A 94 17.92 10.93 -11.97
C VAL A 94 17.38 12.35 -11.78
N SER A 95 16.11 12.63 -12.15
CA SER A 95 15.58 14.00 -12.13
C SER A 95 15.18 14.50 -10.74
N ARG A 96 14.74 13.61 -9.82
CA ARG A 96 14.37 13.96 -8.42
C ARG A 96 14.78 12.86 -7.43
N PRO A 97 16.06 12.79 -7.06
CA PRO A 97 16.56 11.73 -6.18
C PRO A 97 16.16 11.93 -4.70
N VAL A 98 15.60 13.09 -4.35
CA VAL A 98 15.20 13.45 -2.99
C VAL A 98 13.70 13.70 -2.95
N VAL A 99 13.02 13.12 -1.95
CA VAL A 99 11.61 13.36 -1.64
C VAL A 99 11.52 13.92 -0.23
N HIS A 100 11.04 15.15 -0.12
CA HIS A 100 10.81 15.77 1.18
C HIS A 100 9.47 15.27 1.80
N PRO A 101 9.34 15.30 3.13
CA PRO A 101 8.12 14.79 3.80
C PRO A 101 6.82 15.40 3.27
N GLU A 102 6.83 16.69 2.94
CA GLU A 102 5.69 17.43 2.41
C GLU A 102 5.32 17.08 0.96
N GLU A 103 6.21 16.38 0.25
CA GLU A 103 6.01 15.95 -1.15
C GLU A 103 5.59 14.48 -1.26
N ARG A 104 5.50 13.76 -0.13
CA ARG A 104 5.19 12.34 -0.13
C ARG A 104 3.74 12.08 -0.53
N HIS A 105 3.55 11.17 -1.45
CA HIS A 105 2.22 10.64 -1.72
C HIS A 105 1.77 9.75 -0.56
N THR A 106 0.63 10.07 0.02
CA THR A 106 0.10 9.44 1.22
C THR A 106 -1.19 8.69 0.92
N VAL A 107 -1.32 7.50 1.44
CA VAL A 107 -2.54 6.69 1.40
C VAL A 107 -2.98 6.37 2.83
N GLU A 108 -4.15 6.85 3.20
CA GLU A 108 -4.77 6.53 4.48
C GLU A 108 -5.75 5.36 4.31
N LEU A 109 -5.64 4.36 5.16
CA LEU A 109 -6.43 3.14 5.12
C LEU A 109 -7.37 3.05 6.33
N ASP A 110 -8.52 2.40 6.15
CA ASP A 110 -9.58 2.29 7.18
C ASP A 110 -9.10 1.59 8.46
N SER A 111 -8.10 0.73 8.34
CA SER A 111 -7.54 -0.05 9.43
C SER A 111 -6.59 0.73 10.37
N GLY A 112 -6.58 2.07 10.34
CA GLY A 112 -5.65 2.90 11.13
C GLY A 112 -4.20 2.75 10.65
N VAL A 113 -4.01 2.57 9.35
CA VAL A 113 -2.69 2.47 8.73
C VAL A 113 -2.54 3.58 7.70
N VAL A 114 -1.39 4.24 7.71
CA VAL A 114 -1.02 5.25 6.73
C VAL A 114 0.25 4.80 6.03
N TRP A 115 0.26 4.91 4.71
CA TRP A 115 1.44 4.69 3.87
C TRP A 115 1.87 5.98 3.22
N GLU A 116 3.14 6.29 3.33
CA GLU A 116 3.79 7.40 2.63
C GLU A 116 4.85 6.83 1.70
N ARG A 117 4.75 7.10 0.41
CA ARG A 117 5.76 6.66 -0.56
C ARG A 117 7.03 7.50 -0.41
N LEU A 118 8.18 6.83 -0.35
CA LEU A 118 9.49 7.44 -0.15
C LEU A 118 10.27 7.64 -1.46
N THR A 119 9.67 7.30 -2.61
CA THR A 119 10.25 7.54 -3.95
C THR A 119 9.45 8.61 -4.68
N SER A 120 10.14 9.40 -5.49
CA SER A 120 9.50 10.41 -6.36
C SER A 120 8.74 9.79 -7.54
N HIS A 121 9.17 8.61 -7.98
CA HIS A 121 8.60 7.88 -9.10
C HIS A 121 8.13 6.51 -8.68
N LEU A 122 7.23 5.94 -9.49
CA LEU A 122 6.78 4.57 -9.36
C LEU A 122 7.89 3.61 -9.79
N HIS A 123 8.04 2.52 -9.05
CA HIS A 123 8.94 1.41 -9.40
C HIS A 123 8.12 0.14 -9.53
N GLU A 124 8.23 -0.54 -10.67
CA GLU A 124 7.46 -1.76 -10.92
C GLU A 124 7.79 -2.88 -9.92
N ASP A 125 9.04 -2.96 -9.47
CA ASP A 125 9.55 -4.08 -8.68
C ASP A 125 9.65 -3.81 -7.17
N VAL A 126 9.51 -2.55 -6.72
CA VAL A 126 9.79 -2.16 -5.33
C VAL A 126 8.83 -1.11 -4.82
N ASP A 127 8.15 -1.41 -3.72
CA ASP A 127 7.54 -0.36 -2.90
C ASP A 127 8.51 0.02 -1.79
N PHE A 128 8.80 1.30 -1.67
CA PHE A 128 9.59 1.87 -0.58
C PHE A 128 8.71 2.85 0.20
N LEU A 129 8.31 2.43 1.39
CA LEU A 129 7.25 3.07 2.17
C LEU A 129 7.73 3.45 3.57
N HIS A 130 7.28 4.61 4.05
CA HIS A 130 7.12 4.87 5.46
C HIS A 130 5.71 4.41 5.85
N VAL A 131 5.63 3.44 6.75
CA VAL A 131 4.35 2.90 7.24
C VAL A 131 4.08 3.39 8.64
N ILE A 132 2.86 3.79 8.90
CA ILE A 132 2.40 4.26 10.21
C ILE A 132 1.21 3.40 10.61
N TYR A 133 1.28 2.81 11.80
CA TYR A 133 0.16 2.12 12.44
C TYR A 133 -0.28 2.95 13.63
N ASP A 134 -1.44 3.56 13.56
CA ASP A 134 -2.05 4.25 14.68
C ASP A 134 -2.33 3.28 15.83
N VAL A 135 -2.65 3.79 17.01
CA VAL A 135 -3.05 2.95 18.16
C VAL A 135 -4.28 2.11 17.77
N GLY A 136 -4.14 0.80 17.89
CA GLY A 136 -5.14 -0.17 17.42
C GLY A 136 -5.12 -0.45 15.92
N GLY A 137 -4.22 0.21 15.17
CA GLY A 137 -4.05 0.02 13.73
C GLY A 137 -3.54 -1.39 13.39
N SER A 138 -4.01 -1.95 12.26
CA SER A 138 -3.60 -3.28 11.81
C SER A 138 -3.74 -3.45 10.30
N SER A 139 -2.92 -4.34 9.72
CA SER A 139 -2.98 -4.65 8.28
C SER A 139 -4.23 -5.44 7.90
N SER A 140 -4.80 -6.20 8.84
CA SER A 140 -6.00 -7.00 8.64
C SER A 140 -6.69 -7.31 9.97
N PRO A 141 -7.98 -7.71 9.98
CA PRO A 141 -8.65 -8.26 11.16
C PRO A 141 -7.89 -9.46 11.76
N GLU A 142 -8.09 -9.73 13.06
CA GLU A 142 -7.33 -10.77 13.77
C GLU A 142 -7.53 -12.17 13.18
N GLU A 143 -8.73 -12.44 12.67
CA GLU A 143 -9.09 -13.75 12.10
C GLU A 143 -8.65 -13.93 10.65
N ARG A 144 -8.06 -12.90 10.04
CA ARG A 144 -7.75 -12.91 8.61
C ARG A 144 -6.32 -12.51 8.35
N LEU A 145 -5.48 -13.48 8.07
CA LEU A 145 -4.12 -13.25 7.59
C LEU A 145 -4.14 -12.92 6.10
N MET A 146 -3.36 -11.91 5.72
CA MET A 146 -3.15 -11.55 4.32
C MET A 146 -1.96 -12.32 3.74
N ARG A 147 -1.91 -12.42 2.42
CA ARG A 147 -0.76 -12.90 1.66
C ARG A 147 -0.78 -12.28 0.27
N HIS A 148 0.39 -12.03 -0.27
CA HIS A 148 0.56 -11.54 -1.63
C HIS A 148 1.92 -11.99 -2.18
N PRO A 149 2.16 -11.92 -3.49
CA PRO A 149 3.49 -12.17 -4.05
C PRO A 149 4.54 -11.20 -3.51
N GLY A 150 5.80 -11.63 -3.52
CA GLY A 150 6.94 -10.80 -3.16
C GLY A 150 7.55 -11.13 -1.81
N ARG A 151 8.47 -10.26 -1.40
CA ARG A 151 9.15 -10.31 -0.09
C ARG A 151 9.06 -8.97 0.59
N GLU A 152 8.88 -9.01 1.89
CA GLU A 152 8.85 -7.83 2.74
C GLU A 152 10.10 -7.72 3.57
N TYR A 153 10.58 -6.47 3.71
CA TYR A 153 11.66 -6.08 4.60
C TYR A 153 11.19 -4.89 5.41
N GLY A 154 11.18 -5.01 6.73
CA GLY A 154 10.71 -4.00 7.64
C GLY A 154 11.78 -3.59 8.64
N TYR A 155 11.79 -2.29 8.99
CA TYR A 155 12.58 -1.74 10.08
C TYR A 155 11.72 -0.80 10.91
N VAL A 156 11.63 -1.03 12.22
CA VAL A 156 10.82 -0.22 13.14
C VAL A 156 11.62 0.99 13.58
N LEU A 157 11.09 2.19 13.33
CA LEU A 157 11.70 3.46 13.76
C LEU A 157 11.27 3.82 15.18
N SER A 158 9.98 3.64 15.50
CA SER A 158 9.42 3.92 16.82
C SER A 158 8.17 3.09 17.08
N GLY A 159 7.76 2.98 18.36
CA GLY A 159 6.61 2.21 18.77
C GLY A 159 6.91 0.71 18.91
N ARG A 160 5.86 -0.10 19.05
CA ARG A 160 5.92 -1.57 19.18
C ARG A 160 4.99 -2.23 18.18
N LEU A 161 5.56 -3.01 17.28
CA LEU A 161 4.85 -3.69 16.20
C LEU A 161 4.72 -5.19 16.51
N GLY A 162 3.48 -5.69 16.47
CA GLY A 162 3.21 -7.12 16.43
C GLY A 162 3.24 -7.63 15.00
N VAL A 163 3.85 -8.77 14.77
CA VAL A 163 3.87 -9.45 13.47
C VAL A 163 3.50 -10.92 13.67
N GLN A 164 2.51 -11.39 12.95
CA GLN A 164 2.18 -12.80 12.85
C GLN A 164 2.60 -13.33 11.48
N LEU A 165 3.37 -14.40 11.46
CA LEU A 165 3.80 -15.14 10.27
C LEU A 165 3.33 -16.60 10.40
N GLY A 166 2.30 -16.97 9.67
CA GLY A 166 1.63 -18.24 9.85
C GLY A 166 1.09 -18.40 11.28
N PHE A 167 1.69 -19.31 12.04
CA PHE A 167 1.32 -19.55 13.45
C PHE A 167 2.24 -18.87 14.46
N GLU A 168 3.36 -18.29 14.00
CA GLU A 168 4.33 -17.63 14.87
C GLU A 168 3.98 -16.15 15.07
N ARG A 169 4.15 -15.66 16.30
CA ARG A 169 3.97 -14.26 16.65
C ARG A 169 5.29 -13.67 17.12
N HIS A 170 5.61 -12.50 16.58
CA HIS A 170 6.81 -11.75 16.90
C HIS A 170 6.42 -10.36 17.39
N GLU A 171 7.18 -9.81 18.32
CA GLU A 171 7.09 -8.42 18.76
C GLU A 171 8.38 -7.71 18.36
N LEU A 172 8.25 -6.59 17.67
CA LEU A 172 9.36 -5.74 17.24
C LEU A 172 9.29 -4.41 17.99
N ALA A 173 10.43 -3.97 18.50
CA ALA A 173 10.63 -2.66 19.09
C ALA A 173 11.43 -1.77 18.14
N ALA A 174 11.56 -0.49 18.48
CA ALA A 174 12.40 0.45 17.74
C ALA A 174 13.84 -0.10 17.58
N GLY A 175 14.35 -0.10 16.35
CA GLY A 175 15.65 -0.68 15.99
C GLY A 175 15.61 -2.11 15.48
N ASP A 176 14.50 -2.83 15.69
CA ASP A 176 14.35 -4.18 15.16
C ASP A 176 14.02 -4.18 13.67
N SER A 177 14.45 -5.24 13.00
CA SER A 177 14.14 -5.49 11.58
C SER A 177 13.56 -6.88 11.37
N ILE A 178 12.79 -7.03 10.31
CA ILE A 178 12.20 -8.30 9.90
C ILE A 178 12.28 -8.46 8.38
N ALA A 179 12.41 -9.70 7.93
CA ALA A 179 12.31 -10.05 6.52
C ALA A 179 11.57 -11.38 6.38
N PHE A 180 10.61 -11.43 5.44
CA PHE A 180 9.84 -12.65 5.19
C PHE A 180 9.32 -12.71 3.76
N ASP A 181 8.94 -13.90 3.32
CA ASP A 181 8.23 -14.15 2.08
C ASP A 181 6.74 -13.82 2.27
N SER A 182 6.23 -12.87 1.51
CA SER A 182 4.85 -12.35 1.65
C SER A 182 3.78 -13.34 1.19
N THR A 183 4.18 -14.45 0.55
CA THR A 183 3.26 -15.57 0.27
C THR A 183 2.90 -16.35 1.55
N MET A 184 3.70 -16.20 2.62
CA MET A 184 3.36 -16.69 3.95
C MET A 184 2.20 -15.86 4.52
N PRO A 185 1.13 -16.50 5.04
CA PRO A 185 0.06 -15.78 5.70
C PRO A 185 0.59 -14.90 6.84
N HIS A 186 0.31 -13.60 6.78
CA HIS A 186 0.87 -12.65 7.74
C HIS A 186 -0.14 -11.57 8.15
N ARG A 187 0.13 -10.94 9.29
CA ARG A 187 -0.60 -9.80 9.84
C ARG A 187 0.34 -8.95 10.68
N LEU A 188 0.19 -7.62 10.55
CA LEU A 188 0.92 -6.64 11.33
C LEU A 188 -0.06 -5.78 12.12
N TRP A 189 0.27 -5.39 13.35
CA TRP A 189 -0.58 -4.53 14.17
C TRP A 189 0.23 -3.74 15.20
N ASN A 190 -0.30 -2.62 15.61
CA ASN A 190 0.26 -1.84 16.71
C ASN A 190 -0.03 -2.53 18.05
N LEU A 191 1.01 -2.77 18.87
CA LEU A 191 0.94 -3.37 20.20
C LEU A 191 0.94 -2.34 21.32
N GLY A 192 1.26 -1.08 21.01
CA GLY A 192 1.50 -0.02 21.97
C GLY A 192 0.34 0.95 22.10
N ASP A 193 0.60 2.00 22.86
CA ASP A 193 -0.26 3.15 23.12
C ASP A 193 0.20 4.42 22.39
N GLU A 194 1.21 4.28 21.54
CA GLU A 194 1.69 5.29 20.60
C GLU A 194 1.72 4.74 19.16
N ALA A 195 1.76 5.62 18.17
CA ALA A 195 1.86 5.20 16.79
C ALA A 195 3.18 4.47 16.51
N VAL A 196 3.11 3.39 15.74
CA VAL A 196 4.29 2.71 15.21
C VAL A 196 4.68 3.36 13.90
N HIS A 197 5.94 3.71 13.77
CA HIS A 197 6.55 4.16 12.51
C HIS A 197 7.58 3.13 12.04
N GLY A 198 7.57 2.81 10.76
CA GLY A 198 8.52 1.87 10.18
C GLY A 198 8.86 2.20 8.75
N ILE A 199 10.02 1.75 8.31
CA ILE A 199 10.40 1.75 6.89
C ILE A 199 10.14 0.35 6.34
N TRP A 200 9.47 0.30 5.21
CA TRP A 200 9.04 -0.95 4.61
C TRP A 200 9.39 -1.02 3.14
N PHE A 201 9.97 -2.15 2.74
CA PHE A 201 10.18 -2.50 1.34
C PHE A 201 9.35 -3.73 1.00
N VAL A 202 8.67 -3.69 -0.13
CA VAL A 202 8.06 -4.88 -0.73
C VAL A 202 8.64 -5.03 -2.13
N VAL A 203 9.24 -6.18 -2.42
CA VAL A 203 9.92 -6.45 -3.70
C VAL A 203 9.37 -7.69 -4.37
N GLY A 204 9.34 -7.70 -5.71
CA GLY A 204 8.98 -8.87 -6.51
C GLY A 204 7.49 -9.19 -6.49
N ARG A 205 6.61 -8.21 -6.53
CA ARG A 205 5.15 -8.41 -6.56
C ARG A 205 4.62 -9.05 -7.82
N ASP A 206 5.24 -8.79 -8.94
CA ASP A 206 4.75 -9.22 -10.27
C ASP A 206 4.96 -10.71 -10.52
N GLY A 207 5.41 -11.49 -9.53
CA GLY A 207 5.68 -12.92 -9.69
C GLY A 207 6.83 -13.24 -10.64
N THR A 208 7.48 -12.22 -11.21
CA THR A 208 8.65 -12.36 -12.09
C THR A 208 9.95 -12.41 -11.31
N SER A 209 9.98 -13.05 -10.15
CA SER A 209 11.25 -13.38 -9.52
C SER A 209 12.03 -14.24 -10.49
N SER A 210 12.92 -13.63 -11.27
CA SER A 210 13.91 -14.33 -12.05
C SER A 210 14.79 -15.12 -11.08
N HIS A 211 14.38 -16.35 -10.85
CA HIS A 211 15.23 -17.34 -10.23
C HIS A 211 16.35 -17.61 -11.23
N THR A 212 17.46 -16.89 -11.12
CA THR A 212 18.68 -17.25 -11.81
C THR A 212 19.21 -18.47 -11.03
N PRO A 213 19.17 -19.68 -11.62
CA PRO A 213 19.85 -20.82 -11.00
C PRO A 213 21.33 -20.51 -11.07
N GLY A 214 21.95 -20.34 -9.91
CA GLY A 214 23.39 -20.22 -9.78
C GLY A 214 24.04 -21.45 -10.40
N GLY A 215 24.93 -21.21 -11.36
CA GLY A 215 25.89 -22.16 -11.86
C GLY A 215 27.01 -22.40 -10.87
#